data_0ea68d9da8ed98eec0a557b201ed7aee
#
_entry.id   0ea68d9da8ed98eec0a557b201ed7aee
#
_cell.length_a   1.000
_cell.length_b   1.000
_cell.length_c   1.000
_cell.angle_alpha   90.00
_cell.angle_beta   90.00
_cell.angle_gamma   90.00
#
_symmetry.space_group_name_H-M   'P 1'
#
loop_
_entity.id
_entity.type
_entity.pdbx_description
1 polymer ?
#
loop_
_entity_poly.entity_id
_entity_poly.type
_entity_poly.pdbx_seq_one_letter_code
_entity_poly.pdbx_strand_id
1 'polypeptide(L)' 'MTVINEDIRVMKQEFKGKAYVSIRKWYQDNGEWKPGKQGINLKMEEWEEFLNKLEAIKEDLKA' A
#
# COMPACT_ATOMS: atom_id res chain seq x y z
N MET A 1 10.70 1.56 -1.40
CA MET A 1 9.37 2.16 -1.34
C MET A 1 8.94 2.61 -2.72
N THR A 2 7.72 2.28 -3.11
CA THR A 2 7.18 2.65 -4.40
C THR A 2 6.16 3.77 -4.22
N VAL A 3 6.32 4.85 -4.95
CA VAL A 3 5.40 5.99 -4.91
C VAL A 3 4.43 5.84 -6.09
N ILE A 4 3.14 5.65 -5.78
CA ILE A 4 2.10 5.53 -6.81
C ILE A 4 1.80 6.92 -7.36
N ASN A 5 1.61 7.87 -6.45
CA ASN A 5 1.54 9.29 -6.76
C ASN A 5 2.08 10.02 -5.53
N GLU A 6 2.01 11.33 -5.49
CA GLU A 6 2.60 12.08 -4.37
C GLU A 6 2.11 11.59 -3.02
N ASP A 7 0.83 11.26 -2.93
CA ASP A 7 0.20 10.92 -1.65
C ASP A 7 0.24 9.44 -1.32
N ILE A 8 0.10 8.57 -2.33
CA ILE A 8 -0.06 7.13 -2.08
C ILE A 8 1.26 6.41 -2.29
N ARG A 9 1.71 5.72 -1.25
CA ARG A 9 2.98 5.01 -1.25
C ARG A 9 2.81 3.58 -0.76
N VAL A 10 3.57 2.69 -1.38
CA VAL A 10 3.58 1.26 -1.06
C VAL A 10 4.97 0.90 -0.57
N MET A 11 5.05 0.23 0.57
CA MET A 11 6.34 -0.16 1.12
C MET A 11 6.24 -1.47 1.89
N LYS A 12 7.36 -2.19 1.91
CA LYS A 12 7.49 -3.39 2.70
C LYS A 12 7.96 -3.00 4.11
N GLN A 13 7.30 -3.55 5.11
CA GLN A 13 7.68 -3.32 6.50
C GLN A 13 7.86 -4.64 7.21
N GLU A 14 8.70 -4.66 8.22
CA GLU A 14 8.88 -5.82 9.08
C GLU A 14 8.50 -5.45 10.50
N PHE A 15 7.78 -6.33 11.16
CA PHE A 15 7.36 -6.14 12.53
C PHE A 15 7.36 -7.49 13.22
N LYS A 16 8.15 -7.63 14.29
CA LYS A 16 8.27 -8.87 15.06
C LYS A 16 8.61 -10.08 14.18
N GLY A 17 9.54 -9.88 13.24
CA GLY A 17 10.00 -10.94 12.37
C GLY A 17 9.07 -11.30 11.22
N LYS A 18 7.97 -10.56 11.05
CA LYS A 18 7.02 -10.79 9.96
C LYS A 18 7.04 -9.64 8.98
N ALA A 19 6.92 -9.95 7.70
CA ALA A 19 6.89 -8.95 6.65
C ALA A 19 5.46 -8.58 6.28
N TYR A 20 5.24 -7.31 6.04
CA TYR A 20 3.95 -6.75 5.64
C TYR A 20 4.15 -5.79 4.49
N VAL A 21 3.12 -5.66 3.67
CA VAL A 21 3.06 -4.62 2.64
C VAL A 21 2.12 -3.55 3.14
N SER A 22 2.60 -2.32 3.22
CA SER A 22 1.80 -1.17 3.65
C SER A 22 1.45 -0.33 2.43
N ILE A 23 0.16 -0.10 2.22
CA ILE A 23 -0.36 0.80 1.20
C ILE A 23 -1.01 1.93 1.97
N ARG A 24 -0.41 3.12 1.89
CA ARG A 24 -0.80 4.20 2.80
C ARG A 24 -0.79 5.53 2.10
N LYS A 25 -1.73 6.38 2.51
CA LYS A 25 -1.77 7.76 2.05
C LYS A 25 -0.90 8.60 2.98
N TRP A 26 0.01 9.35 2.39
CA TRP A 26 0.93 10.22 3.13
C TRP A 26 0.46 11.67 3.02
N TYR A 27 0.91 12.51 3.93
CA TYR A 27 0.55 13.92 3.93
C TYR A 27 1.78 14.76 4.23
N GLN A 28 1.70 16.05 3.88
CA GLN A 28 2.76 16.99 4.19
C GLN A 28 2.46 17.73 5.49
N ASP A 29 3.49 17.87 6.31
CA ASP A 29 3.41 18.63 7.54
C ASP A 29 4.70 19.42 7.65
N ASN A 30 4.61 20.76 7.58
CA ASN A 30 5.77 21.67 7.61
C ASN A 30 6.83 21.30 6.57
N GLY A 31 6.41 20.90 5.37
CA GLY A 31 7.31 20.54 4.29
C GLY A 31 7.87 19.11 4.38
N GLU A 32 7.48 18.35 5.39
CA GLU A 32 7.91 16.96 5.52
C GLU A 32 6.77 16.01 5.19
N TRP A 33 7.08 14.92 4.51
CA TRP A 33 6.10 13.88 4.20
C TRP A 33 6.02 12.91 5.38
N LYS A 34 4.80 12.67 5.85
CA LYS A 34 4.55 11.77 6.97
C LYS A 34 3.48 10.76 6.61
N PRO A 35 3.57 9.53 7.14
CA PRO A 35 2.54 8.52 6.88
C PRO A 35 1.23 8.90 7.57
N GLY A 36 0.14 8.84 6.81
CA GLY A 36 -1.18 9.16 7.33
C GLY A 36 -1.84 7.95 7.96
N LYS A 37 -3.03 8.17 8.51
CA LYS A 37 -3.82 7.11 9.15
C LYS A 37 -4.58 6.28 8.12
N GLN A 38 -4.80 6.82 6.93
CA GLN A 38 -5.51 6.11 5.87
C GLN A 38 -4.56 5.15 5.18
N GLY A 39 -4.82 3.86 5.33
CA GLY A 39 -4.00 2.87 4.72
C GLY A 39 -4.31 1.48 5.26
N ILE A 40 -3.73 0.48 4.62
CA ILE A 40 -3.88 -0.90 5.05
C ILE A 40 -2.52 -1.57 5.10
N ASN A 41 -2.41 -2.55 5.97
CA ASN A 41 -1.23 -3.41 6.05
C ASN A 41 -1.68 -4.81 5.66
N LEU A 42 -1.02 -5.38 4.66
CA LEU A 42 -1.32 -6.72 4.18
C LEU A 42 -0.18 -7.66 4.53
N LYS A 43 -0.51 -8.86 5.01
CA LYS A 43 0.48 -9.91 5.16
C LYS A 43 0.99 -10.28 3.76
N MET A 44 2.18 -10.86 3.68
CA MET A 44 2.72 -11.23 2.37
C MET A 44 1.82 -12.16 1.60
N GLU A 45 1.14 -13.09 2.28
CA GLU A 45 0.17 -13.99 1.65
C GLU A 45 -1.01 -13.23 1.04
N GLU A 46 -1.53 -12.26 1.78
CA GLU A 46 -2.63 -11.42 1.32
C GLU A 46 -2.21 -10.55 0.15
N TRP A 47 -0.98 -10.05 0.20
CA TRP A 47 -0.42 -9.27 -0.90
C TRP A 47 -0.32 -10.08 -2.19
N GLU A 48 0.12 -11.33 -2.07
CA GLU A 48 0.20 -12.22 -3.23
C GLU A 48 -1.19 -12.52 -3.80
N GLU A 49 -2.19 -12.74 -2.94
CA GLU A 49 -3.56 -12.94 -3.37
C GLU A 49 -4.09 -11.71 -4.11
N PHE A 50 -3.79 -10.54 -3.59
CA PHE A 50 -4.16 -9.27 -4.20
C PHE A 50 -3.58 -9.17 -5.62
N LEU A 51 -2.30 -9.48 -5.77
CA LEU A 51 -1.64 -9.43 -7.08
C LEU A 51 -2.27 -10.42 -8.06
N ASN A 52 -2.62 -11.61 -7.58
CA ASN A 52 -3.26 -12.63 -8.42
C ASN A 52 -4.65 -12.22 -8.89
N LYS A 53 -5.31 -11.33 -8.17
CA LYS A 53 -6.66 -10.84 -8.52
C LYS A 53 -6.64 -9.50 -9.24
N LEU A 54 -5.47 -8.97 -9.50
CA LEU A 54 -5.33 -7.61 -10.03
C LEU A 54 -6.04 -7.43 -11.37
N GLU A 55 -5.96 -8.40 -12.26
CA GLU A 55 -6.62 -8.31 -13.56
C GLU A 55 -8.15 -8.32 -13.39
N ALA A 56 -8.65 -9.15 -12.48
CA ALA A 56 -10.08 -9.19 -12.20
C ALA A 56 -10.57 -7.85 -11.62
N ILE A 57 -9.76 -7.25 -10.76
CA ILE A 57 -10.06 -5.94 -10.18
C ILE A 57 -10.12 -4.87 -11.26
N LYS A 58 -9.16 -4.89 -12.19
CA LYS A 58 -9.14 -3.95 -13.30
C LYS A 58 -10.41 -4.06 -14.15
N GLU A 59 -10.85 -5.26 -14.43
CA GLU A 59 -12.06 -5.48 -15.22
C GLU A 59 -13.29 -4.98 -14.50
N ASP A 60 -13.40 -5.24 -13.20
CA ASP A 60 -14.52 -4.77 -12.39
C ASP A 60 -14.61 -3.24 -12.38
N LEU A 61 -13.45 -2.59 -12.30
CA LEU A 61 -13.42 -1.13 -12.20
C LEU A 61 -13.66 -0.40 -13.51
N LYS A 62 -13.63 -1.12 -14.63
CA LYS A 62 -13.93 -0.54 -15.94
C LYS A 62 -15.42 -0.38 -16.20
N ALA A 63 -16.22 -1.08 -15.47
CA ALA A 63 -17.66 -1.10 -15.69
C ALA A 63 -18.34 0.22 -15.33
#